data_ad43addff792c6145e38bb9148659a0c
#
_entry.id   ad43addff792c6145e38bb9148659a0c
#
_cell.length_a   1.000
_cell.length_b   1.000
_cell.length_c   1.000
_cell.angle_alpha   90.00
_cell.angle_beta   90.00
_cell.angle_gamma   90.00
#
_symmetry.space_group_name_H-M   'P 1'
#
loop_
_entity.id
_entity.type
_entity.pdbx_description
1 polymer ?
#
loop_
_entity_poly.entity_id
_entity_poly.type
_entity_poly.pdbx_seq_one_letter_code
_entity_poly.pdbx_strand_id
1 'polypeptide(L)'
;MSKITSIATGNPVYGHSQDDLYSFADAVYSRDAIESRKLRFVYRQSGIDKRYSVIPDFSLPSAERIFFPDSPDLEPFPDLEKRMHMFNDTAADLSVKIITECINGKINASDITHLITVSCTGMSAPGLDLQIMEVMNLSPDLQRTSVNFMGCYAAIHGLKMAHAFCSAYPAANVVVVCTELCTLHFQKDISHNNIMSSLLFSDGCGAMLVQNQKQHKGFSLEHFFSQVSFKGKADMSWELSGKGFLMTLTGYVPELIKEDFDMLVSKALLSAGKTKQDITHWCMHPGGKKILQVIEESMELLPGKLKHSYEVLRNYGNMSSASIVFVLQKILHELQQNNQATAQVFGAAFGPGLTMETFLATYD
;
A
#
# COMPACT_ATOMS: atom_id res chain seq x y z
N MET A 1 -15.79 16.75 12.94
CA MET A 1 -14.70 15.74 13.01
C MET A 1 -14.78 14.94 11.74
N SER A 2 -13.67 14.76 11.03
CA SER A 2 -13.65 14.01 9.77
C SER A 2 -13.76 12.52 10.05
N LYS A 3 -14.46 11.81 9.17
CA LYS A 3 -14.74 10.38 9.30
C LYS A 3 -14.49 9.67 7.96
N ILE A 4 -13.82 8.55 7.98
CA ILE A 4 -13.81 7.63 6.83
C ILE A 4 -15.16 6.92 6.83
N THR A 5 -16.03 7.29 5.88
CA THR A 5 -17.41 6.78 5.79
C THR A 5 -17.54 5.59 4.86
N SER A 6 -16.54 5.39 4.00
CA SER A 6 -16.48 4.24 3.07
C SER A 6 -15.06 3.91 2.71
N ILE A 7 -14.81 2.63 2.46
CA ILE A 7 -13.53 2.08 1.97
C ILE A 7 -13.83 1.03 0.91
N ALA A 8 -13.14 1.12 -0.22
CA ALA A 8 -13.13 0.06 -1.23
C ALA A 8 -11.69 -0.29 -1.60
N THR A 9 -11.44 -1.56 -1.93
CA THR A 9 -10.12 -2.03 -2.34
C THR A 9 -10.24 -3.03 -3.48
N GLY A 10 -9.24 -3.09 -4.34
CA GLY A 10 -9.21 -4.04 -5.44
C GLY A 10 -7.84 -4.16 -6.07
N ASN A 11 -7.72 -5.17 -6.90
CA ASN A 11 -6.47 -5.53 -7.56
C ASN A 11 -6.67 -5.58 -9.08
N PRO A 12 -5.57 -5.52 -9.87
CA PRO A 12 -5.60 -5.89 -11.28
C PRO A 12 -6.12 -7.30 -11.50
N VAL A 13 -6.44 -7.63 -12.75
CA VAL A 13 -7.08 -8.90 -13.11
C VAL A 13 -6.16 -10.11 -12.98
N TYR A 14 -4.83 -9.93 -13.15
CA TYR A 14 -3.90 -11.05 -13.13
C TYR A 14 -3.45 -11.36 -11.71
N GLY A 15 -3.91 -12.49 -11.19
CA GLY A 15 -3.49 -13.01 -9.91
C GLY A 15 -2.54 -14.19 -10.09
N HIS A 16 -1.35 -14.12 -9.49
CA HIS A 16 -0.31 -15.11 -9.59
C HIS A 16 -0.10 -15.80 -8.24
N SER A 17 0.03 -17.12 -8.24
CA SER A 17 0.46 -17.83 -7.05
C SER A 17 1.92 -17.50 -6.72
N GLN A 18 2.32 -17.64 -5.45
CA GLN A 18 3.72 -17.43 -5.08
C GLN A 18 4.66 -18.45 -5.73
N ASP A 19 4.15 -19.65 -6.09
CA ASP A 19 4.92 -20.65 -6.83
C ASP A 19 5.13 -20.25 -8.31
N ASP A 20 4.14 -19.62 -8.97
CA ASP A 20 4.32 -19.08 -10.33
C ASP A 20 5.38 -17.98 -10.34
N LEU A 21 5.26 -17.06 -9.39
CA LEU A 21 6.21 -15.95 -9.23
C LEU A 21 7.62 -16.44 -8.87
N TYR A 22 7.72 -17.48 -8.05
CA TYR A 22 8.99 -18.17 -7.82
C TYR A 22 9.55 -18.73 -9.11
N SER A 23 8.73 -19.44 -9.90
CA SER A 23 9.18 -20.06 -11.15
C SER A 23 9.70 -19.03 -12.15
N PHE A 24 9.04 -17.88 -12.28
CA PHE A 24 9.53 -16.76 -13.07
C PHE A 24 10.85 -16.20 -12.53
N ALA A 25 10.92 -15.94 -11.22
CA ALA A 25 12.13 -15.41 -10.58
C ALA A 25 13.30 -16.39 -10.63
N ASP A 26 13.04 -17.70 -10.51
CA ASP A 26 14.04 -18.75 -10.60
C ASP A 26 14.71 -18.80 -11.98
N ALA A 27 13.90 -18.68 -13.03
CA ALA A 27 14.42 -18.58 -14.40
C ALA A 27 15.27 -17.33 -14.64
N VAL A 28 15.04 -16.24 -13.89
CA VAL A 28 15.79 -14.98 -14.04
C VAL A 28 17.03 -14.93 -13.14
N TYR A 29 16.92 -15.39 -11.88
CA TYR A 29 17.94 -15.16 -10.86
C TYR A 29 18.84 -16.36 -10.59
N SER A 30 18.37 -17.61 -10.84
CA SER A 30 19.13 -18.80 -10.46
C SER A 30 20.03 -19.27 -11.60
N ARG A 31 21.31 -19.49 -11.29
CA ARG A 31 22.31 -20.02 -12.23
C ARG A 31 22.51 -21.52 -12.08
N ASP A 32 22.16 -22.05 -10.90
CA ASP A 32 22.32 -23.47 -10.58
C ASP A 32 21.26 -23.95 -9.57
N ALA A 33 21.26 -25.26 -9.32
CA ALA A 33 20.31 -25.90 -8.40
C ALA A 33 20.47 -25.47 -6.94
N ILE A 34 21.60 -24.89 -6.54
CA ILE A 34 21.83 -24.42 -5.18
C ILE A 34 21.15 -23.06 -4.99
N GLU A 35 21.35 -22.14 -5.95
CA GLU A 35 20.69 -20.83 -5.97
C GLU A 35 19.17 -20.99 -6.04
N SER A 36 18.68 -21.87 -6.94
CA SER A 36 17.25 -22.20 -7.05
C SER A 36 16.65 -22.68 -5.71
N ARG A 37 17.33 -23.56 -4.99
CA ARG A 37 16.87 -24.04 -3.67
C ARG A 37 16.84 -22.92 -2.63
N LYS A 38 17.83 -22.03 -2.60
CA LYS A 38 17.87 -20.86 -1.71
C LYS A 38 16.73 -19.92 -2.02
N LEU A 39 16.52 -19.58 -3.29
CA LEU A 39 15.43 -18.72 -3.74
C LEU A 39 14.06 -19.31 -3.36
N ARG A 40 13.85 -20.61 -3.62
CA ARG A 40 12.62 -21.32 -3.24
C ARG A 40 12.37 -21.25 -1.73
N PHE A 41 13.40 -21.42 -0.92
CA PHE A 41 13.28 -21.32 0.54
C PHE A 41 12.79 -19.93 0.95
N VAL A 42 13.38 -18.85 0.40
CA VAL A 42 13.00 -17.47 0.74
C VAL A 42 11.55 -17.18 0.30
N TYR A 43 11.15 -17.60 -0.89
CA TYR A 43 9.77 -17.45 -1.39
C TYR A 43 8.76 -18.16 -0.48
N ARG A 44 9.03 -19.40 -0.06
CA ARG A 44 8.17 -20.17 0.86
C ARG A 44 8.08 -19.56 2.26
N GLN A 45 9.12 -18.88 2.72
CA GLN A 45 9.14 -18.24 4.05
C GLN A 45 8.51 -16.84 4.05
N SER A 46 8.18 -16.29 2.89
CA SER A 46 7.63 -14.92 2.75
C SER A 46 6.31 -14.71 3.49
N GLY A 47 5.53 -15.77 3.67
CA GLY A 47 4.18 -15.70 4.23
C GLY A 47 3.15 -15.17 3.23
N ILE A 48 3.47 -15.20 1.93
CA ILE A 48 2.63 -14.76 0.82
C ILE A 48 2.21 -15.98 0.01
N ASP A 49 0.93 -16.12 -0.28
CA ASP A 49 0.39 -17.19 -1.09
C ASP A 49 0.05 -16.70 -2.51
N LYS A 50 -0.36 -15.44 -2.63
CA LYS A 50 -0.81 -14.85 -3.90
C LYS A 50 -0.44 -13.38 -3.99
N ARG A 51 -0.12 -12.93 -5.21
CA ARG A 51 0.06 -11.51 -5.55
C ARG A 51 -0.65 -11.17 -6.85
N TYR A 52 -0.87 -9.88 -7.08
CA TYR A 52 -1.56 -9.38 -8.25
C TYR A 52 -0.67 -8.45 -9.05
N SER A 53 -0.89 -8.41 -10.35
CA SER A 53 -0.11 -7.60 -11.28
C SER A 53 -0.97 -7.12 -12.45
N VAL A 54 -0.61 -5.95 -13.00
CA VAL A 54 -1.08 -5.54 -14.33
C VAL A 54 -0.36 -6.31 -15.46
N ILE A 55 0.73 -7.01 -15.13
CA ILE A 55 1.53 -7.81 -16.06
C ILE A 55 1.09 -9.28 -15.94
N PRO A 56 0.60 -9.92 -17.02
CA PRO A 56 0.21 -11.32 -17.00
C PRO A 56 1.42 -12.28 -17.03
N ASP A 57 2.58 -11.81 -17.49
CA ASP A 57 3.76 -12.58 -17.88
C ASP A 57 4.35 -13.48 -16.79
N PHE A 58 4.11 -13.15 -15.52
CA PHE A 58 4.68 -13.89 -14.39
C PHE A 58 4.19 -15.35 -14.29
N SER A 59 3.07 -15.68 -14.92
CA SER A 59 2.54 -17.05 -14.98
C SER A 59 2.32 -17.56 -16.42
N LEU A 60 2.78 -16.80 -17.43
CA LEU A 60 2.68 -17.19 -18.83
C LEU A 60 3.97 -17.88 -19.34
N PRO A 61 3.85 -18.80 -20.29
CA PRO A 61 5.00 -19.25 -21.08
C PRO A 61 5.70 -18.06 -21.76
N SER A 62 7.00 -18.18 -22.00
CA SER A 62 7.80 -17.05 -22.55
C SER A 62 7.26 -16.53 -23.87
N ALA A 63 6.81 -17.41 -24.75
CA ALA A 63 6.25 -17.07 -26.07
C ALA A 63 4.90 -16.31 -26.01
N GLU A 64 4.22 -16.30 -24.86
CA GLU A 64 2.93 -15.60 -24.65
C GLU A 64 3.08 -14.29 -23.87
N ARG A 65 4.31 -13.93 -23.49
CA ARG A 65 4.58 -12.68 -22.73
C ARG A 65 4.29 -11.45 -23.58
N ILE A 66 3.78 -10.41 -22.91
CA ILE A 66 3.45 -9.13 -23.57
C ILE A 66 4.30 -7.97 -23.04
N PHE A 67 4.82 -8.07 -21.84
CA PHE A 67 5.63 -7.02 -21.20
C PHE A 67 7.12 -7.35 -21.24
N PHE A 68 7.52 -8.55 -20.83
CA PHE A 68 8.89 -9.01 -20.93
C PHE A 68 9.12 -9.73 -22.26
N PRO A 69 10.32 -9.57 -22.89
CA PRO A 69 10.64 -10.29 -24.13
C PRO A 69 10.62 -11.80 -23.98
N ASP A 70 10.37 -12.50 -25.09
CA ASP A 70 10.57 -13.95 -25.21
C ASP A 70 12.05 -14.26 -25.47
N SER A 71 12.90 -13.91 -24.52
CA SER A 71 14.33 -14.19 -24.56
C SER A 71 14.78 -14.73 -23.19
N PRO A 72 15.77 -15.64 -23.13
CA PRO A 72 16.22 -16.22 -21.86
C PRO A 72 16.74 -15.20 -20.85
N ASP A 73 17.30 -14.09 -21.34
CA ASP A 73 17.87 -13.00 -20.54
C ASP A 73 16.94 -11.80 -20.40
N LEU A 74 15.72 -11.87 -20.91
CA LEU A 74 14.72 -10.83 -20.97
C LEU A 74 15.17 -9.54 -21.71
N GLU A 75 16.11 -9.69 -22.69
CA GLU A 75 16.53 -8.53 -23.50
C GLU A 75 15.69 -8.39 -24.79
N PRO A 76 15.38 -7.15 -25.23
CA PRO A 76 15.65 -5.89 -24.55
C PRO A 76 14.77 -5.71 -23.30
N PHE A 77 15.42 -5.48 -22.15
CA PHE A 77 14.69 -5.37 -20.89
C PHE A 77 13.83 -4.09 -20.85
N PRO A 78 12.60 -4.13 -20.34
CA PRO A 78 11.72 -2.96 -20.25
C PRO A 78 12.40 -1.79 -19.53
N ASP A 79 12.51 -0.66 -20.24
CA ASP A 79 13.01 0.58 -19.70
C ASP A 79 11.93 1.36 -18.91
N LEU A 80 12.28 2.55 -18.43
CA LEU A 80 11.36 3.40 -17.69
C LEU A 80 10.17 3.83 -18.57
N GLU A 81 10.38 4.13 -19.84
CA GLU A 81 9.32 4.57 -20.74
C GLU A 81 8.24 3.51 -20.89
N LYS A 82 8.61 2.26 -21.20
CA LYS A 82 7.66 1.14 -21.32
C LYS A 82 6.86 0.91 -20.03
N ARG A 83 7.52 1.06 -18.85
CA ARG A 83 6.86 0.92 -17.55
C ARG A 83 5.85 2.04 -17.29
N MET A 84 6.20 3.28 -17.63
CA MET A 84 5.31 4.43 -17.47
C MET A 84 4.14 4.41 -18.45
N HIS A 85 4.32 3.92 -19.67
CA HIS A 85 3.21 3.68 -20.61
C HIS A 85 2.21 2.69 -20.00
N MET A 86 2.67 1.53 -19.52
CA MET A 86 1.79 0.55 -18.87
C MET A 86 1.09 1.12 -17.63
N PHE A 87 1.78 1.95 -16.84
CA PHE A 87 1.16 2.63 -15.70
C PHE A 87 0.03 3.56 -16.15
N ASN A 88 0.29 4.42 -17.13
CA ASN A 88 -0.69 5.37 -17.65
C ASN A 88 -1.89 4.68 -18.31
N ASP A 89 -1.68 3.53 -18.95
CA ASP A 89 -2.73 2.76 -19.62
C ASP A 89 -3.63 1.99 -18.63
N THR A 90 -3.18 1.75 -17.38
CA THR A 90 -3.88 0.82 -16.48
C THR A 90 -4.27 1.42 -15.12
N ALA A 91 -3.51 2.40 -14.61
CA ALA A 91 -3.71 2.91 -13.26
C ALA A 91 -5.03 3.68 -13.11
N ALA A 92 -5.42 4.46 -14.12
CA ALA A 92 -6.65 5.24 -14.07
C ALA A 92 -7.89 4.35 -14.03
N ASP A 93 -7.98 3.34 -14.88
CA ASP A 93 -9.13 2.41 -14.91
C ASP A 93 -9.29 1.64 -13.60
N LEU A 94 -8.17 1.16 -13.04
CA LEU A 94 -8.19 0.50 -11.73
C LEU A 94 -8.67 1.47 -10.64
N SER A 95 -8.15 2.70 -10.62
CA SER A 95 -8.52 3.73 -9.65
C SER A 95 -9.99 4.10 -9.74
N VAL A 96 -10.49 4.35 -10.95
CA VAL A 96 -11.89 4.71 -11.23
C VAL A 96 -12.84 3.61 -10.77
N LYS A 97 -12.51 2.34 -11.07
CA LYS A 97 -13.29 1.20 -10.58
C LYS A 97 -13.42 1.24 -9.06
N ILE A 98 -12.31 1.39 -8.34
CA ILE A 98 -12.29 1.34 -6.88
C ILE A 98 -12.91 2.60 -6.26
N ILE A 99 -12.73 3.78 -6.85
CA ILE A 99 -13.43 5.00 -6.42
C ILE A 99 -14.94 4.82 -6.57
N THR A 100 -15.39 4.30 -7.71
CA THR A 100 -16.82 4.07 -7.98
C THR A 100 -17.43 3.12 -6.94
N GLU A 101 -16.74 2.03 -6.61
CA GLU A 101 -17.16 1.12 -5.54
C GLU A 101 -17.19 1.82 -4.17
N CYS A 102 -16.18 2.66 -3.89
CA CYS A 102 -16.06 3.39 -2.62
C CYS A 102 -17.20 4.38 -2.39
N ILE A 103 -17.61 5.12 -3.43
CA ILE A 103 -18.65 6.15 -3.30
C ILE A 103 -20.07 5.59 -3.50
N ASN A 104 -20.22 4.34 -3.97
CA ASN A 104 -21.51 3.74 -4.29
C ASN A 104 -22.47 3.74 -3.08
N GLY A 105 -23.66 4.31 -3.26
CA GLY A 105 -24.65 4.44 -2.20
C GLY A 105 -24.30 5.43 -1.08
N LYS A 106 -23.23 6.24 -1.27
CA LYS A 106 -22.79 7.28 -0.32
C LYS A 106 -22.96 8.67 -0.89
N ILE A 107 -22.39 8.93 -2.06
CA ILE A 107 -22.45 10.21 -2.78
C ILE A 107 -22.45 9.93 -4.30
N ASN A 108 -22.81 10.94 -5.11
CA ASN A 108 -22.57 10.90 -6.54
C ASN A 108 -21.14 11.34 -6.86
N ALA A 109 -20.63 10.98 -8.03
CA ALA A 109 -19.32 11.42 -8.49
C ALA A 109 -19.21 12.97 -8.56
N SER A 110 -20.29 13.65 -8.95
CA SER A 110 -20.39 15.12 -8.97
C SER A 110 -20.29 15.78 -7.59
N ASP A 111 -20.50 15.03 -6.51
CA ASP A 111 -20.43 15.55 -5.15
C ASP A 111 -19.00 15.50 -4.57
N ILE A 112 -18.06 14.89 -5.27
CA ILE A 112 -16.65 14.86 -4.88
C ILE A 112 -16.10 16.30 -4.97
N THR A 113 -15.59 16.82 -3.87
CA THR A 113 -15.02 18.18 -3.79
C THR A 113 -13.49 18.17 -3.83
N HIS A 114 -12.88 17.09 -3.33
CA HIS A 114 -11.42 16.95 -3.27
C HIS A 114 -11.02 15.54 -3.70
N LEU A 115 -10.00 15.45 -4.56
CA LEU A 115 -9.37 14.20 -4.96
C LEU A 115 -7.90 14.20 -4.52
N ILE A 116 -7.51 13.24 -3.71
CA ILE A 116 -6.13 13.01 -3.31
C ILE A 116 -5.68 11.69 -3.93
N THR A 117 -4.76 11.75 -4.88
CA THR A 117 -4.12 10.55 -5.45
C THR A 117 -2.82 10.27 -4.74
N VAL A 118 -2.57 9.00 -4.43
CA VAL A 118 -1.33 8.52 -3.80
C VAL A 118 -0.72 7.45 -4.69
N SER A 119 0.52 7.64 -5.12
CA SER A 119 1.28 6.64 -5.87
C SER A 119 2.78 6.85 -5.75
N CYS A 120 3.50 5.73 -5.67
CA CYS A 120 4.97 5.69 -5.73
C CYS A 120 5.47 4.95 -6.97
N THR A 121 4.59 4.48 -7.85
CA THR A 121 4.90 3.52 -8.92
C THR A 121 4.69 4.06 -10.32
N GLY A 122 4.20 5.31 -10.46
CA GLY A 122 4.10 6.02 -11.72
C GLY A 122 4.08 7.52 -11.55
N MET A 123 4.55 8.23 -12.57
CA MET A 123 4.57 9.69 -12.63
C MET A 123 4.36 10.16 -14.07
N SER A 124 3.46 11.10 -14.23
CA SER A 124 3.24 11.84 -15.49
C SER A 124 2.65 13.22 -15.19
N ALA A 125 2.74 14.13 -16.16
CA ALA A 125 2.02 15.39 -16.17
C ALA A 125 1.44 15.60 -17.59
N PRO A 126 0.11 15.49 -17.79
CA PRO A 126 -0.98 15.28 -16.82
C PRO A 126 -0.85 13.98 -15.99
N GLY A 127 -1.18 14.03 -14.69
CA GLY A 127 -1.02 12.92 -13.77
C GLY A 127 -2.27 12.05 -13.63
N LEU A 128 -2.16 11.01 -12.77
CA LEU A 128 -3.26 10.09 -12.46
C LEU A 128 -4.52 10.83 -11.99
N ASP A 129 -4.37 11.93 -11.26
CA ASP A 129 -5.46 12.79 -10.80
C ASP A 129 -6.31 13.34 -11.96
N LEU A 130 -5.66 13.84 -13.01
CA LEU A 130 -6.37 14.35 -14.20
C LEU A 130 -6.98 13.23 -15.04
N GLN A 131 -6.29 12.08 -15.16
CA GLN A 131 -6.84 10.92 -15.86
C GLN A 131 -8.12 10.41 -15.19
N ILE A 132 -8.14 10.31 -13.83
CA ILE A 132 -9.34 9.94 -13.08
C ILE A 132 -10.45 10.96 -13.29
N MET A 133 -10.15 12.27 -13.24
CA MET A 133 -11.15 13.33 -13.46
C MET A 133 -11.80 13.20 -14.84
N GLU A 134 -11.01 12.96 -15.86
CA GLU A 134 -11.49 12.80 -17.24
C GLU A 134 -12.42 11.60 -17.38
N VAL A 135 -11.96 10.41 -16.94
CA VAL A 135 -12.73 9.16 -17.05
C VAL A 135 -14.03 9.20 -16.26
N MET A 136 -14.00 9.77 -15.05
CA MET A 136 -15.19 9.90 -14.19
C MET A 136 -16.05 11.14 -14.51
N ASN A 137 -15.64 11.99 -15.45
CA ASN A 137 -16.28 13.26 -15.75
C ASN A 137 -16.54 14.10 -14.48
N LEU A 138 -15.49 14.24 -13.64
CA LEU A 138 -15.57 15.03 -12.41
C LEU A 138 -15.57 16.52 -12.72
N SER A 139 -16.04 17.33 -11.75
CA SER A 139 -16.09 18.79 -11.91
C SER A 139 -14.71 19.38 -12.21
N PRO A 140 -14.57 20.30 -13.19
CA PRO A 140 -13.29 20.92 -13.51
C PRO A 140 -12.73 21.84 -12.42
N ASP A 141 -13.55 22.27 -11.45
CA ASP A 141 -13.19 23.07 -10.27
C ASP A 141 -12.86 22.24 -9.04
N LEU A 142 -12.87 20.90 -9.17
CA LEU A 142 -12.49 19.96 -8.10
C LEU A 142 -11.06 20.28 -7.60
N GLN A 143 -10.90 20.33 -6.29
CA GLN A 143 -9.58 20.49 -5.67
C GLN A 143 -8.84 19.15 -5.69
N ARG A 144 -7.64 19.14 -6.26
CA ARG A 144 -6.85 17.92 -6.41
C ARG A 144 -5.45 18.07 -5.84
N THR A 145 -4.92 16.96 -5.34
CA THR A 145 -3.57 16.87 -4.80
C THR A 145 -2.99 15.49 -5.09
N SER A 146 -1.73 15.47 -5.54
CA SER A 146 -0.98 14.22 -5.74
C SER A 146 0.10 14.06 -4.67
N VAL A 147 0.09 12.91 -3.98
CA VAL A 147 1.08 12.50 -2.98
C VAL A 147 1.95 11.43 -3.62
N ASN A 148 3.09 11.83 -4.15
CA ASN A 148 3.97 10.96 -4.92
C ASN A 148 5.30 10.70 -4.21
N PHE A 149 5.90 9.50 -4.43
CA PHE A 149 7.25 9.15 -3.98
C PHE A 149 7.49 9.23 -2.46
N MET A 150 6.46 9.04 -1.65
CA MET A 150 6.61 9.00 -0.19
C MET A 150 6.77 7.58 0.36
N GLY A 151 6.40 6.55 -0.42
CA GLY A 151 6.50 5.15 -0.01
C GLY A 151 5.25 4.61 0.68
N CYS A 152 5.40 3.48 1.38
CA CYS A 152 4.26 2.72 1.91
C CYS A 152 3.42 3.46 2.96
N TYR A 153 3.94 4.52 3.58
CA TYR A 153 3.19 5.34 4.55
C TYR A 153 2.32 6.44 3.90
N ALA A 154 2.42 6.65 2.60
CA ALA A 154 1.79 7.77 1.90
C ALA A 154 0.25 7.80 2.02
N ALA A 155 -0.39 6.64 2.20
CA ALA A 155 -1.84 6.59 2.48
C ALA A 155 -2.22 7.37 3.75
N ILE A 156 -1.37 7.34 4.79
CA ILE A 156 -1.60 8.10 6.03
C ILE A 156 -1.44 9.60 5.79
N HIS A 157 -0.51 10.00 4.91
CA HIS A 157 -0.43 11.40 4.46
C HIS A 157 -1.69 11.85 3.73
N GLY A 158 -2.21 11.02 2.83
CA GLY A 158 -3.50 11.27 2.18
C GLY A 158 -4.64 11.47 3.20
N LEU A 159 -4.69 10.64 4.25
CA LEU A 159 -5.66 10.78 5.34
C LEU A 159 -5.46 12.06 6.15
N LYS A 160 -4.20 12.45 6.45
CA LYS A 160 -3.90 13.75 7.13
C LYS A 160 -4.44 14.93 6.33
N MET A 161 -4.21 14.92 5.01
CA MET A 161 -4.69 15.98 4.12
C MET A 161 -6.22 15.99 4.05
N ALA A 162 -6.85 14.81 3.91
CA ALA A 162 -8.30 14.69 3.92
C ALA A 162 -8.91 15.20 5.24
N HIS A 163 -8.29 14.88 6.38
CA HIS A 163 -8.68 15.42 7.69
C HIS A 163 -8.58 16.95 7.74
N ALA A 164 -7.49 17.53 7.22
CA ALA A 164 -7.29 18.96 7.16
C ALA A 164 -8.32 19.64 6.24
N PHE A 165 -8.59 19.08 5.07
CA PHE A 165 -9.62 19.62 4.17
C PHE A 165 -11.02 19.55 4.78
N CYS A 166 -11.40 18.43 5.39
CA CYS A 166 -12.67 18.33 6.10
C CYS A 166 -12.76 19.33 7.28
N SER A 167 -11.65 19.63 7.95
CA SER A 167 -11.63 20.62 9.04
C SER A 167 -11.80 22.05 8.52
N ALA A 168 -11.22 22.37 7.35
CA ALA A 168 -11.31 23.67 6.72
C ALA A 168 -12.65 23.87 5.98
N TYR A 169 -13.18 22.82 5.37
CA TYR A 169 -14.38 22.86 4.53
C TYR A 169 -15.44 21.87 5.07
N PRO A 170 -16.43 22.33 5.83
CA PRO A 170 -17.43 21.46 6.48
C PRO A 170 -18.23 20.58 5.50
N ALA A 171 -18.43 21.04 4.27
CA ALA A 171 -19.12 20.29 3.21
C ALA A 171 -18.20 19.43 2.33
N ALA A 172 -16.92 19.27 2.70
CA ALA A 172 -15.97 18.51 1.89
C ALA A 172 -16.34 17.03 1.82
N ASN A 173 -16.32 16.50 0.59
CA ASN A 173 -16.33 15.10 0.25
C ASN A 173 -14.96 14.79 -0.37
N VAL A 174 -14.06 14.23 0.42
CA VAL A 174 -12.67 13.98 0.03
C VAL A 174 -12.49 12.51 -0.33
N VAL A 175 -12.09 12.23 -1.56
CA VAL A 175 -11.68 10.89 -1.98
C VAL A 175 -10.16 10.81 -1.90
N VAL A 176 -9.66 9.86 -1.12
CA VAL A 176 -8.24 9.48 -1.09
C VAL A 176 -8.12 8.15 -1.84
N VAL A 177 -7.35 8.11 -2.91
CA VAL A 177 -7.11 6.88 -3.69
C VAL A 177 -5.63 6.57 -3.76
N CYS A 178 -5.26 5.37 -3.32
CA CYS A 178 -3.89 4.85 -3.33
C CYS A 178 -3.79 3.79 -4.43
N THR A 179 -3.04 4.07 -5.49
CA THR A 179 -2.89 3.15 -6.64
C THR A 179 -1.43 2.83 -6.85
N GLU A 180 -1.09 1.56 -6.66
CA GLU A 180 0.30 1.10 -6.73
C GLU A 180 0.44 -0.09 -7.68
N LEU A 181 1.29 0.06 -8.67
CA LEU A 181 1.64 -0.95 -9.67
C LEU A 181 3.12 -1.32 -9.51
N CYS A 182 3.46 -1.87 -8.35
CA CYS A 182 4.84 -2.13 -7.94
C CYS A 182 5.54 -3.14 -8.85
N THR A 183 4.80 -4.09 -9.42
CA THR A 183 5.35 -5.15 -10.27
C THR A 183 5.93 -4.62 -11.57
N LEU A 184 5.52 -3.43 -12.02
CA LEU A 184 6.12 -2.73 -13.16
C LEU A 184 7.61 -2.48 -12.99
N HIS A 185 8.10 -2.40 -11.75
CA HIS A 185 9.50 -2.07 -11.43
C HIS A 185 10.38 -3.29 -11.13
N PHE A 186 9.90 -4.50 -11.44
CA PHE A 186 10.73 -5.71 -11.40
C PHE A 186 12.07 -5.48 -12.10
N GLN A 187 13.17 -5.92 -11.46
CA GLN A 187 14.54 -5.82 -11.96
C GLN A 187 15.15 -7.21 -12.14
N LYS A 188 15.86 -7.43 -13.26
CA LYS A 188 16.49 -8.72 -13.56
C LYS A 188 17.89 -8.89 -12.98
N ASP A 189 18.54 -7.79 -12.57
CA ASP A 189 19.88 -7.83 -12.00
C ASP A 189 19.87 -8.58 -10.66
N ILE A 190 20.79 -9.54 -10.50
CA ILE A 190 20.86 -10.38 -9.30
C ILE A 190 21.43 -9.54 -8.16
N SER A 191 20.58 -9.16 -7.23
CA SER A 191 20.95 -8.50 -5.99
C SER A 191 19.97 -8.91 -4.87
N HIS A 192 20.41 -8.78 -3.61
CA HIS A 192 19.52 -9.04 -2.48
C HIS A 192 18.26 -8.17 -2.53
N ASN A 193 18.41 -6.88 -2.82
CA ASN A 193 17.30 -5.94 -2.91
C ASN A 193 16.29 -6.32 -3.99
N ASN A 194 16.75 -6.71 -5.18
CA ASN A 194 15.87 -7.11 -6.29
C ASN A 194 15.15 -8.41 -5.99
N ILE A 195 15.83 -9.39 -5.40
CA ILE A 195 15.21 -10.65 -4.96
C ILE A 195 14.15 -10.37 -3.91
N MET A 196 14.45 -9.57 -2.89
CA MET A 196 13.48 -9.23 -1.85
C MET A 196 12.29 -8.44 -2.40
N SER A 197 12.52 -7.49 -3.30
CA SER A 197 11.45 -6.74 -3.96
C SER A 197 10.58 -7.67 -4.81
N SER A 198 11.20 -8.56 -5.59
CA SER A 198 10.48 -9.48 -6.47
C SER A 198 9.59 -10.48 -5.73
N LEU A 199 9.91 -10.82 -4.48
CA LEU A 199 9.11 -11.74 -3.69
C LEU A 199 8.02 -11.07 -2.85
N LEU A 200 8.12 -9.75 -2.59
CA LEU A 200 7.23 -9.02 -1.68
C LEU A 200 6.17 -8.19 -2.39
N PHE A 201 6.57 -7.43 -3.42
CA PHE A 201 5.72 -6.39 -3.98
C PHE A 201 4.67 -6.92 -4.95
N SER A 202 3.52 -6.26 -4.95
CA SER A 202 2.30 -6.58 -5.67
C SER A 202 1.59 -5.30 -6.09
N ASP A 203 0.59 -5.41 -6.98
CA ASP A 203 -0.21 -4.29 -7.44
C ASP A 203 -1.57 -4.26 -6.74
N GLY A 204 -2.05 -3.06 -6.46
CA GLY A 204 -3.37 -2.87 -5.85
C GLY A 204 -3.80 -1.42 -5.76
N CYS A 205 -5.08 -1.25 -5.51
CA CYS A 205 -5.71 0.05 -5.32
C CYS A 205 -6.63 0.04 -4.11
N GLY A 206 -6.59 1.11 -3.32
CA GLY A 206 -7.51 1.33 -2.22
C GLY A 206 -8.05 2.76 -2.22
N ALA A 207 -9.36 2.93 -2.07
CA ALA A 207 -10.01 4.24 -1.99
C ALA A 207 -10.74 4.41 -0.66
N MET A 208 -10.71 5.62 -0.13
CA MET A 208 -11.39 6.01 1.11
C MET A 208 -12.17 7.30 0.87
N LEU A 209 -13.45 7.32 1.27
CA LEU A 209 -14.27 8.53 1.31
C LEU A 209 -14.21 9.12 2.71
N VAL A 210 -13.72 10.37 2.81
CA VAL A 210 -13.59 11.11 4.07
C VAL A 210 -14.51 12.32 4.05
N GLN A 211 -15.34 12.45 5.10
CA GLN A 211 -16.38 13.48 5.19
C GLN A 211 -16.57 13.96 6.63
N ASN A 212 -17.22 15.11 6.82
CA ASN A 212 -17.70 15.58 8.13
C ASN A 212 -19.11 15.06 8.43
N GLN A 213 -19.27 13.73 8.50
CA GLN A 213 -20.57 13.10 8.75
C GLN A 213 -20.64 12.50 10.17
N LYS A 214 -21.62 12.94 10.97
CA LYS A 214 -21.85 12.37 12.31
C LYS A 214 -22.83 11.17 12.27
N GLN A 215 -23.64 11.06 11.23
CA GLN A 215 -24.74 10.09 11.17
C GLN A 215 -24.35 8.73 10.58
N HIS A 216 -23.22 8.63 9.87
CA HIS A 216 -22.76 7.40 9.27
C HIS A 216 -21.73 6.69 10.15
N LYS A 217 -21.87 5.38 10.33
CA LYS A 217 -20.83 4.54 10.95
C LYS A 217 -19.57 4.58 10.11
N GLY A 218 -18.42 4.66 10.77
CA GLY A 218 -17.12 4.71 10.10
C GLY A 218 -15.99 4.99 11.08
N PHE A 219 -14.83 5.38 10.57
CA PHE A 219 -13.68 5.70 11.41
C PHE A 219 -13.52 7.21 11.57
N SER A 220 -13.89 7.74 12.73
CA SER A 220 -13.63 9.13 13.13
C SER A 220 -12.12 9.33 13.33
N LEU A 221 -11.49 10.15 12.49
CA LEU A 221 -10.05 10.43 12.55
C LEU A 221 -9.76 11.40 13.71
N GLU A 222 -8.95 10.97 14.67
CA GLU A 222 -8.71 11.71 15.92
C GLU A 222 -7.33 12.34 15.96
N HIS A 223 -6.29 11.58 15.65
CA HIS A 223 -4.91 12.02 15.85
C HIS A 223 -3.96 11.40 14.82
N PHE A 224 -2.91 12.16 14.49
CA PHE A 224 -1.81 11.70 13.63
C PHE A 224 -0.48 12.04 14.30
N PHE A 225 0.47 11.14 14.18
CA PHE A 225 1.83 11.34 14.68
C PHE A 225 2.84 10.85 13.67
N SER A 226 3.94 11.58 13.49
CA SER A 226 4.99 11.29 12.53
C SER A 226 6.35 11.31 13.21
N GLN A 227 7.22 10.41 12.82
CA GLN A 227 8.62 10.41 13.23
C GLN A 227 9.53 9.95 12.09
N VAL A 228 10.67 10.62 11.93
CA VAL A 228 11.72 10.21 11.00
C VAL A 228 12.92 9.74 11.80
N SER A 229 13.44 8.55 11.46
CA SER A 229 14.69 8.02 11.98
C SER A 229 15.76 8.06 10.88
N PHE A 230 16.67 8.99 10.94
CA PHE A 230 17.75 9.14 9.95
C PHE A 230 18.75 7.99 9.96
N LYS A 231 18.73 7.13 10.99
CA LYS A 231 19.57 5.91 11.07
C LYS A 231 19.32 4.96 9.90
N GLY A 232 18.06 4.87 9.42
CA GLY A 232 17.64 3.95 8.36
C GLY A 232 17.65 4.55 6.95
N LYS A 233 18.25 5.73 6.72
CA LYS A 233 18.21 6.42 5.42
C LYS A 233 18.77 5.58 4.27
N ALA A 234 19.81 4.78 4.52
CA ALA A 234 20.44 3.93 3.51
C ALA A 234 19.78 2.54 3.39
N ASP A 235 18.88 2.19 4.31
CA ASP A 235 18.32 0.84 4.40
C ASP A 235 16.99 0.68 3.67
N MET A 236 16.28 1.79 3.44
CA MET A 236 15.04 1.83 2.68
C MET A 236 15.01 3.07 1.80
N SER A 237 15.15 2.89 0.48
CA SER A 237 15.01 3.95 -0.51
C SER A 237 14.22 3.50 -1.74
N TRP A 238 13.72 4.46 -2.50
CA TRP A 238 13.00 4.27 -3.75
C TRP A 238 13.47 5.34 -4.72
N GLU A 239 14.20 4.95 -5.75
CA GLU A 239 14.95 5.86 -6.60
C GLU A 239 14.56 5.73 -8.07
N LEU A 240 14.42 6.87 -8.75
CA LEU A 240 14.16 6.93 -10.18
C LEU A 240 15.42 6.62 -10.98
N SER A 241 15.31 5.72 -11.95
CA SER A 241 16.40 5.39 -12.89
C SER A 241 15.88 5.15 -14.31
N GLY A 242 16.76 5.07 -15.28
CA GLY A 242 16.42 4.69 -16.66
C GLY A 242 15.87 3.26 -16.80
N LYS A 243 16.12 2.39 -15.79
CA LYS A 243 15.64 1.00 -15.76
C LYS A 243 14.30 0.83 -15.00
N GLY A 244 13.66 1.93 -14.60
CA GLY A 244 12.49 1.93 -13.72
C GLY A 244 12.85 2.50 -12.35
N PHE A 245 12.00 2.27 -11.35
CA PHE A 245 12.26 2.70 -9.99
C PHE A 245 12.97 1.58 -9.23
N LEU A 246 14.05 1.93 -8.55
CA LEU A 246 14.93 0.98 -7.87
C LEU A 246 14.68 1.00 -6.36
N MET A 247 14.43 -0.19 -5.80
CA MET A 247 14.23 -0.38 -4.37
C MET A 247 15.55 -0.74 -3.69
N THR A 248 15.87 -0.03 -2.61
CA THR A 248 16.78 -0.53 -1.59
C THR A 248 15.96 -0.98 -0.40
N LEU A 249 16.10 -2.24 -0.01
CA LEU A 249 15.44 -2.82 1.15
C LEU A 249 16.41 -3.81 1.81
N THR A 250 17.18 -3.32 2.77
CA THR A 250 18.16 -4.17 3.44
C THR A 250 17.51 -5.06 4.52
N GLY A 251 18.17 -6.17 4.83
CA GLY A 251 17.74 -7.05 5.91
C GLY A 251 17.80 -6.41 7.32
N TYR A 252 18.32 -5.18 7.42
CA TYR A 252 18.45 -4.46 8.70
C TYR A 252 17.19 -3.63 9.06
N VAL A 253 16.29 -3.42 8.12
CA VAL A 253 15.05 -2.65 8.35
C VAL A 253 14.21 -3.18 9.52
N PRO A 254 14.00 -4.51 9.69
CA PRO A 254 13.27 -5.02 10.86
C PRO A 254 13.92 -4.65 12.20
N GLU A 255 15.24 -4.68 12.29
CA GLU A 255 15.98 -4.31 13.51
C GLU A 255 15.81 -2.82 13.85
N LEU A 256 15.87 -1.94 12.85
CA LEU A 256 15.61 -0.50 13.02
C LEU A 256 14.18 -0.24 13.52
N ILE A 257 13.21 -0.96 12.97
CA ILE A 257 11.82 -0.88 13.45
C ILE A 257 11.74 -1.36 14.90
N LYS A 258 12.39 -2.48 15.23
CA LYS A 258 12.39 -3.03 16.60
C LYS A 258 12.91 -2.04 17.64
N GLU A 259 13.97 -1.29 17.31
CA GLU A 259 14.58 -0.33 18.23
C GLU A 259 13.65 0.84 18.56
N ASP A 260 12.95 1.39 17.58
CA ASP A 260 12.26 2.67 17.71
C ASP A 260 10.73 2.56 17.79
N PHE A 261 10.14 1.42 17.39
CA PHE A 261 8.69 1.33 17.16
C PHE A 261 7.84 1.42 18.42
N ASP A 262 8.20 0.73 19.48
CA ASP A 262 7.46 0.80 20.75
C ASP A 262 7.45 2.21 21.35
N MET A 263 8.59 2.89 21.27
CA MET A 263 8.71 4.29 21.69
C MET A 263 7.86 5.22 20.81
N LEU A 264 7.84 5.00 19.47
CA LEU A 264 6.99 5.76 18.55
C LEU A 264 5.52 5.61 18.92
N VAL A 265 5.05 4.36 19.08
CA VAL A 265 3.65 4.08 19.42
C VAL A 265 3.29 4.71 20.77
N SER A 266 4.17 4.58 21.77
CA SER A 266 3.96 5.16 23.08
C SER A 266 3.85 6.68 23.04
N LYS A 267 4.71 7.37 22.25
CA LYS A 267 4.62 8.83 22.04
C LYS A 267 3.36 9.23 21.31
N ALA A 268 2.99 8.50 20.25
CA ALA A 268 1.78 8.76 19.48
C ALA A 268 0.52 8.62 20.32
N LEU A 269 0.43 7.58 21.14
CA LEU A 269 -0.71 7.35 22.03
C LEU A 269 -0.75 8.38 23.15
N LEU A 270 0.40 8.69 23.77
CA LEU A 270 0.47 9.72 24.83
C LEU A 270 0.02 11.10 24.30
N SER A 271 0.44 11.47 23.08
CA SER A 271 0.02 12.75 22.48
C SER A 271 -1.48 12.80 22.18
N ALA A 272 -2.13 11.65 22.07
CA ALA A 272 -3.58 11.52 21.93
C ALA A 272 -4.31 11.30 23.26
N GLY A 273 -3.61 11.31 24.40
CA GLY A 273 -4.17 10.99 25.72
C GLY A 273 -4.66 9.55 25.88
N LYS A 274 -4.03 8.62 25.17
CA LYS A 274 -4.37 7.19 25.16
C LYS A 274 -3.19 6.32 25.59
N THR A 275 -3.51 5.06 25.87
CA THR A 275 -2.55 4.00 26.19
C THR A 275 -2.73 2.80 25.25
N LYS A 276 -1.80 1.85 25.24
CA LYS A 276 -1.94 0.60 24.45
C LYS A 276 -3.20 -0.21 24.80
N GLN A 277 -3.63 -0.16 26.07
CA GLN A 277 -4.81 -0.87 26.57
C GLN A 277 -6.12 -0.30 25.98
N ASP A 278 -6.13 0.96 25.55
CA ASP A 278 -7.29 1.57 24.91
C ASP A 278 -7.48 1.07 23.48
N ILE A 279 -6.43 0.50 22.85
CA ILE A 279 -6.46 0.10 21.46
C ILE A 279 -7.06 -1.30 21.31
N THR A 280 -8.16 -1.39 20.60
CA THR A 280 -8.85 -2.66 20.33
C THR A 280 -8.33 -3.33 19.04
N HIS A 281 -8.00 -2.55 18.02
CA HIS A 281 -7.57 -3.02 16.70
C HIS A 281 -6.28 -2.32 16.24
N TRP A 282 -5.36 -3.12 15.71
CA TRP A 282 -4.07 -2.64 15.19
C TRP A 282 -4.04 -2.76 13.68
N CYS A 283 -4.04 -1.61 12.99
CA CYS A 283 -3.99 -1.51 11.53
C CYS A 283 -2.54 -1.28 11.08
N MET A 284 -1.74 -2.35 11.05
CA MET A 284 -0.32 -2.27 10.70
C MET A 284 -0.10 -2.53 9.22
N HIS A 285 0.66 -1.65 8.57
CA HIS A 285 1.08 -1.87 7.19
C HIS A 285 1.84 -3.20 7.04
N PRO A 286 1.41 -4.12 6.15
CA PRO A 286 2.03 -5.43 5.99
C PRO A 286 3.27 -5.35 5.07
N GLY A 287 4.32 -4.66 5.50
CA GLY A 287 5.56 -4.47 4.76
C GLY A 287 6.32 -5.76 4.46
N GLY A 288 6.09 -6.82 5.25
CA GLY A 288 6.65 -8.15 5.14
C GLY A 288 6.47 -8.94 6.42
N LYS A 289 6.54 -10.27 6.36
CA LYS A 289 6.30 -11.16 7.51
C LYS A 289 7.21 -10.84 8.70
N LYS A 290 8.51 -10.62 8.45
CA LYS A 290 9.48 -10.31 9.51
C LYS A 290 9.18 -8.99 10.20
N ILE A 291 8.73 -7.97 9.44
CA ILE A 291 8.33 -6.67 10.01
C ILE A 291 7.14 -6.85 10.96
N LEU A 292 6.10 -7.60 10.55
CA LEU A 292 4.94 -7.85 11.42
C LEU A 292 5.34 -8.61 12.70
N GLN A 293 6.21 -9.62 12.58
CA GLN A 293 6.73 -10.36 13.73
C GLN A 293 7.48 -9.45 14.71
N VAL A 294 8.34 -8.58 14.21
CA VAL A 294 9.10 -7.63 15.03
C VAL A 294 8.17 -6.64 15.75
N ILE A 295 7.11 -6.18 15.09
CA ILE A 295 6.07 -5.33 15.68
C ILE A 295 5.37 -6.07 16.83
N GLU A 296 4.94 -7.32 16.63
CA GLU A 296 4.31 -8.13 17.69
C GLU A 296 5.23 -8.30 18.88
N GLU A 297 6.51 -8.62 18.63
CA GLU A 297 7.52 -8.81 19.67
C GLU A 297 7.79 -7.51 20.44
N SER A 298 8.07 -6.40 19.73
CA SER A 298 8.46 -5.14 20.39
C SER A 298 7.32 -4.50 21.19
N MET A 299 6.09 -4.69 20.75
CA MET A 299 4.90 -4.16 21.43
C MET A 299 4.27 -5.13 22.43
N GLU A 300 4.79 -6.35 22.53
CA GLU A 300 4.24 -7.43 23.38
C GLU A 300 2.75 -7.71 23.06
N LEU A 301 2.40 -7.70 21.78
CA LEU A 301 1.02 -7.93 21.36
C LEU A 301 0.61 -9.37 21.55
N LEU A 302 -0.61 -9.58 22.03
CA LEU A 302 -1.18 -10.92 22.12
C LEU A 302 -1.33 -11.54 20.71
N PRO A 303 -1.19 -12.86 20.57
CA PRO A 303 -1.37 -13.56 19.31
C PRO A 303 -2.69 -13.21 18.63
N GLY A 304 -2.64 -12.98 17.32
CA GLY A 304 -3.81 -12.66 16.51
C GLY A 304 -4.20 -11.16 16.46
N LYS A 305 -3.53 -10.28 17.20
CA LYS A 305 -3.80 -8.84 17.16
C LYS A 305 -3.48 -8.22 15.78
N LEU A 306 -2.55 -8.80 15.02
CA LEU A 306 -2.22 -8.39 13.66
C LEU A 306 -2.81 -9.30 12.56
N LYS A 307 -3.85 -10.09 12.88
CA LYS A 307 -4.44 -11.08 11.94
C LYS A 307 -4.78 -10.50 10.56
N HIS A 308 -5.34 -9.28 10.51
CA HIS A 308 -5.71 -8.62 9.25
C HIS A 308 -4.49 -8.19 8.43
N SER A 309 -3.42 -7.73 9.08
CA SER A 309 -2.15 -7.41 8.42
C SER A 309 -1.51 -8.65 7.81
N TYR A 310 -1.46 -9.77 8.55
CA TYR A 310 -0.98 -11.06 8.03
C TYR A 310 -1.87 -11.61 6.91
N GLU A 311 -3.18 -11.46 7.02
CA GLU A 311 -4.13 -11.90 5.99
C GLU A 311 -3.96 -11.10 4.69
N VAL A 312 -3.78 -9.78 4.78
CA VAL A 312 -3.50 -8.94 3.60
C VAL A 312 -2.16 -9.33 2.99
N LEU A 313 -1.09 -9.49 3.77
CA LEU A 313 0.19 -9.93 3.26
C LEU A 313 0.08 -11.27 2.53
N ARG A 314 -0.59 -12.25 3.13
CA ARG A 314 -0.75 -13.60 2.57
C ARG A 314 -1.48 -13.59 1.24
N ASN A 315 -2.58 -12.86 1.14
CA ASN A 315 -3.48 -12.94 -0.01
C ASN A 315 -3.17 -11.93 -1.12
N TYR A 316 -2.39 -10.88 -0.82
CA TYR A 316 -2.15 -9.77 -1.75
C TYR A 316 -0.69 -9.35 -1.86
N GLY A 317 0.21 -9.79 -0.96
CA GLY A 317 1.57 -9.27 -0.87
C GLY A 317 1.63 -7.82 -0.34
N ASN A 318 2.73 -7.14 -0.61
CA ASN A 318 2.93 -5.73 -0.27
C ASN A 318 2.58 -4.84 -1.48
N MET A 319 1.46 -4.15 -1.43
CA MET A 319 0.98 -3.21 -2.44
C MET A 319 1.33 -1.76 -2.05
N SER A 320 2.50 -1.54 -1.44
CA SER A 320 2.94 -0.20 -1.00
C SER A 320 1.85 0.55 -0.22
N SER A 321 1.55 1.80 -0.57
CA SER A 321 0.58 2.65 0.13
C SER A 321 -0.85 2.07 0.19
N ALA A 322 -1.25 1.28 -0.80
CA ALA A 322 -2.58 0.67 -0.82
C ALA A 322 -2.76 -0.41 0.27
N SER A 323 -1.70 -1.10 0.69
CA SER A 323 -1.80 -2.25 1.62
C SER A 323 -2.50 -1.91 2.94
N ILE A 324 -2.22 -0.76 3.54
CA ILE A 324 -2.83 -0.37 4.82
C ILE A 324 -4.33 -0.10 4.68
N VAL A 325 -4.78 0.33 3.48
CA VAL A 325 -6.20 0.53 3.16
C VAL A 325 -6.94 -0.81 3.15
N PHE A 326 -6.32 -1.87 2.60
CA PHE A 326 -6.85 -3.24 2.66
C PHE A 326 -6.98 -3.74 4.10
N VAL A 327 -5.97 -3.48 4.95
CA VAL A 327 -6.03 -3.85 6.37
C VAL A 327 -7.19 -3.12 7.07
N LEU A 328 -7.32 -1.81 6.84
CA LEU A 328 -8.38 -1.01 7.44
C LEU A 328 -9.76 -1.45 6.97
N GLN A 329 -9.93 -1.83 5.70
CA GLN A 329 -11.18 -2.38 5.17
C GLN A 329 -11.55 -3.70 5.86
N LYS A 330 -10.57 -4.60 6.09
CA LYS A 330 -10.83 -5.86 6.81
C LYS A 330 -11.26 -5.62 8.26
N ILE A 331 -10.64 -4.66 8.94
CA ILE A 331 -11.07 -4.24 10.28
C ILE A 331 -12.50 -3.70 10.24
N LEU A 332 -12.83 -2.86 9.24
CA LEU A 332 -14.18 -2.33 9.07
C LEU A 332 -15.22 -3.45 8.92
N HIS A 333 -14.93 -4.43 8.05
CA HIS A 333 -15.82 -5.56 7.81
C HIS A 333 -16.02 -6.41 9.09
N GLU A 334 -14.94 -6.68 9.84
CA GLU A 334 -15.05 -7.39 11.13
C GLU A 334 -15.95 -6.65 12.12
N LEU A 335 -15.75 -5.33 12.29
CA LEU A 335 -16.53 -4.51 13.19
C LEU A 335 -18.03 -4.50 12.80
N GLN A 336 -18.30 -4.42 11.49
CA GLN A 336 -19.67 -4.46 10.97
C GLN A 336 -20.32 -5.84 11.16
N GLN A 337 -19.63 -6.92 10.83
CA GLN A 337 -20.12 -8.29 10.98
C GLN A 337 -20.42 -8.64 12.45
N ASN A 338 -19.60 -8.16 13.36
CA ASN A 338 -19.77 -8.37 14.80
C ASN A 338 -20.76 -7.36 15.44
N ASN A 339 -21.39 -6.48 14.66
CA ASN A 339 -22.26 -5.42 15.15
C ASN A 339 -21.63 -4.59 16.29
N GLN A 340 -20.31 -4.37 16.21
CA GLN A 340 -19.58 -3.65 17.24
C GLN A 340 -20.06 -2.19 17.30
N ALA A 341 -20.35 -1.68 18.51
CA ALA A 341 -20.84 -0.33 18.67
C ALA A 341 -19.72 0.70 18.51
N THR A 342 -18.55 0.41 19.09
CA THR A 342 -17.38 1.29 19.04
C THR A 342 -16.07 0.48 19.11
N ALA A 343 -15.00 1.00 18.50
CA ALA A 343 -13.66 0.43 18.58
C ALA A 343 -12.60 1.52 18.43
N GLN A 344 -11.47 1.36 19.14
CA GLN A 344 -10.28 2.20 18.96
C GLN A 344 -9.31 1.52 18.01
N VAL A 345 -8.96 2.19 16.92
CA VAL A 345 -8.06 1.68 15.88
C VAL A 345 -6.80 2.53 15.85
N PHE A 346 -5.65 1.90 16.02
CA PHE A 346 -4.36 2.53 15.81
C PHE A 346 -3.74 1.97 14.52
N GLY A 347 -3.38 2.85 13.59
CA GLY A 347 -2.72 2.50 12.35
C GLY A 347 -1.30 3.02 12.27
N ALA A 348 -0.39 2.23 11.68
CA ALA A 348 0.98 2.63 11.42
C ALA A 348 1.52 2.07 10.11
N ALA A 349 2.33 2.86 9.42
CA ALA A 349 3.04 2.47 8.21
C ALA A 349 4.46 3.04 8.21
N PHE A 350 5.33 2.39 7.45
CA PHE A 350 6.75 2.70 7.34
C PHE A 350 7.12 2.92 5.89
N GLY A 351 8.20 3.64 5.65
CA GLY A 351 8.73 3.83 4.31
C GLY A 351 10.08 4.55 4.32
N PRO A 352 10.54 4.98 3.14
CA PRO A 352 11.84 5.60 2.98
C PRO A 352 12.15 6.69 4.00
N GLY A 353 13.41 6.73 4.47
CA GLY A 353 13.84 7.78 5.34
C GLY A 353 14.55 7.40 6.64
N LEU A 354 14.29 6.41 7.47
CA LEU A 354 13.09 5.64 7.69
C LEU A 354 11.99 6.55 8.28
N THR A 355 10.89 6.69 7.58
CA THR A 355 9.74 7.47 8.06
C THR A 355 8.70 6.54 8.66
N MET A 356 8.13 6.93 9.78
CA MET A 356 7.04 6.23 10.46
C MET A 356 5.87 7.18 10.61
N GLU A 357 4.70 6.76 10.11
CA GLU A 357 3.46 7.53 10.15
C GLU A 357 2.39 6.74 10.87
N THR A 358 1.61 7.43 11.70
CA THR A 358 0.53 6.81 12.47
C THR A 358 -0.77 7.60 12.38
N PHE A 359 -1.87 6.90 12.61
CA PHE A 359 -3.18 7.52 12.86
C PHE A 359 -3.89 6.81 14.00
N LEU A 360 -4.72 7.55 14.71
CA LEU A 360 -5.69 7.05 15.69
C LEU A 360 -7.08 7.38 15.19
N ALA A 361 -7.98 6.42 15.25
CA ALA A 361 -9.37 6.59 14.84
C ALA A 361 -10.32 5.79 15.74
N THR A 362 -11.50 6.35 15.95
CA THR A 362 -12.61 5.64 16.62
C THR A 362 -13.62 5.18 15.57
N TYR A 363 -13.95 3.90 15.59
CA TYR A 363 -15.13 3.40 14.87
C TYR A 363 -16.36 3.68 15.72
N ASP A 364 -17.35 4.39 15.16
CA ASP A 364 -18.59 4.80 15.84
C ASP A 364 -19.75 4.99 14.85
#